data_4802be97e22b60e16e295a3886a34879
#
_entry.id   4802be97e22b60e16e295a3886a34879
#
_cell.length_a   1.000
_cell.length_b   1.000
_cell.length_c   1.000
_cell.angle_alpha   90.00
_cell.angle_beta   90.00
_cell.angle_gamma   90.00
#
_symmetry.space_group_name_H-M   'P 1'
#
loop_
_entity.id
_entity.type
_entity.pdbx_description
1 polymer ?
#
loop_
_entity_poly.entity_id
_entity_poly.type
_entity_poly.pdbx_seq_one_letter_code
_entity_poly.pdbx_strand_id
1 'polypeptide(L)'
;MNIIEVHHLSKVFELHILHGKRITALQHIELAIEEGEIIGLTGKSGSGKSSLMKCLYRTYLATTGEIRYHSRSGVIDLVKADDHEIIALRRTEIRYCSQFLSVIPRVSAIDVVAEPLLREEKDKEKARSKARAMLEALGLPSGLWDAFPVTFSGGEQQRVNVARAIIAKPRLLLIDEPTASLDAKTKDIVIGLIRDLKQAGTSVLCISHDEYTLERLADRSLHLQAGRITPPVTEVI
;
A
#
# COMPACT_ATOMS: atom_id res chain seq x y z
N MET A 1 2.58 -20.30 2.23
CA MET A 1 2.89 -19.82 3.60
C MET A 1 2.31 -18.43 3.74
N ASN A 2 1.77 -18.07 4.93
CA ASN A 2 1.23 -16.73 5.10
C ASN A 2 2.37 -15.72 5.27
N ILE A 3 2.26 -14.56 4.63
CA ILE A 3 3.16 -13.42 4.83
C ILE A 3 2.69 -12.57 6.03
N ILE A 4 1.37 -12.50 6.24
CA ILE A 4 0.76 -11.79 7.35
C ILE A 4 -0.51 -12.49 7.83
N GLU A 5 -0.70 -12.55 9.13
CA GLU A 5 -1.88 -13.08 9.79
C GLU A 5 -2.39 -12.06 10.80
N VAL A 6 -3.69 -11.83 10.78
CA VAL A 6 -4.37 -10.85 11.64
C VAL A 6 -5.42 -11.58 12.46
N HIS A 7 -5.34 -11.46 13.78
CA HIS A 7 -6.25 -12.15 14.71
C HIS A 7 -6.95 -11.15 15.63
N HIS A 8 -8.28 -11.18 15.62
CA HIS A 8 -9.17 -10.38 16.48
C HIS A 8 -8.84 -8.88 16.51
N LEU A 9 -8.31 -8.35 15.39
CA LEU A 9 -7.83 -6.96 15.32
C LEU A 9 -9.01 -5.99 15.44
N SER A 10 -8.91 -5.08 16.40
CA SER A 10 -9.89 -4.00 16.57
C SER A 10 -9.20 -2.64 16.66
N LYS A 11 -9.85 -1.62 16.14
CA LYS A 11 -9.39 -0.23 16.23
C LYS A 11 -10.52 0.69 16.60
N VAL A 12 -10.36 1.36 17.73
CA VAL A 12 -11.25 2.42 18.22
C VAL A 12 -10.47 3.72 18.25
N PHE A 13 -11.04 4.79 17.69
CA PHE A 13 -10.54 6.15 17.84
C PHE A 13 -11.32 6.86 18.91
N GLU A 14 -10.64 7.57 19.80
CA GLU A 14 -11.22 8.46 20.79
C GLU A 14 -10.98 9.90 20.37
N LEU A 15 -12.07 10.64 20.13
CA LEU A 15 -12.01 12.02 19.66
C LEU A 15 -12.15 12.95 20.86
N HIS A 16 -11.03 13.34 21.47
CA HIS A 16 -11.01 14.23 22.64
C HIS A 16 -11.69 15.57 22.37
N ILE A 17 -11.58 16.11 21.13
CA ILE A 17 -12.23 17.37 20.70
C ILE A 17 -13.76 17.27 20.72
N LEU A 18 -14.33 16.06 20.62
CA LEU A 18 -15.77 15.79 20.61
C LEU A 18 -16.20 15.11 21.92
N HIS A 19 -15.76 15.62 23.06
CA HIS A 19 -16.13 15.11 24.39
C HIS A 19 -15.87 13.61 24.58
N GLY A 20 -14.79 13.09 24.02
CA GLY A 20 -14.43 11.67 24.15
C GLY A 20 -15.29 10.71 23.30
N LYS A 21 -15.92 11.20 22.24
CA LYS A 21 -16.69 10.33 21.30
C LYS A 21 -15.80 9.22 20.76
N ARG A 22 -16.24 7.97 20.90
CA ARG A 22 -15.58 6.79 20.39
C ARG A 22 -16.12 6.41 19.02
N ILE A 23 -15.20 6.17 18.08
CA ILE A 23 -15.51 5.67 16.74
C ILE A 23 -14.81 4.33 16.57
N THR A 24 -15.57 3.25 16.44
CA THR A 24 -15.04 1.93 16.14
C THR A 24 -14.82 1.82 14.64
N ALA A 25 -13.55 1.81 14.22
CA ALA A 25 -13.17 1.71 12.82
C ALA A 25 -12.99 0.27 12.35
N LEU A 26 -12.53 -0.63 13.24
CA LEU A 26 -12.34 -2.06 12.96
C LEU A 26 -12.86 -2.87 14.16
N GLN A 27 -13.48 -4.03 13.87
CA GLN A 27 -14.08 -4.91 14.86
C GLN A 27 -13.73 -6.37 14.54
N HIS A 28 -12.88 -6.98 15.38
CA HIS A 28 -12.53 -8.41 15.31
C HIS A 28 -12.18 -8.86 13.88
N ILE A 29 -11.24 -8.14 13.23
CA ILE A 29 -10.78 -8.51 11.90
C ILE A 29 -9.94 -9.78 11.99
N GLU A 30 -10.31 -10.75 11.15
CA GLU A 30 -9.53 -11.95 10.82
C GLU A 30 -9.10 -11.84 9.36
N LEU A 31 -7.82 -11.96 9.10
CA LEU A 31 -7.25 -11.85 7.76
C LEU A 31 -5.94 -12.64 7.69
N ALA A 32 -5.77 -13.42 6.62
CA ALA A 32 -4.48 -13.98 6.26
C ALA A 32 -4.19 -13.61 4.80
N ILE A 33 -2.93 -13.28 4.50
CA ILE A 33 -2.41 -13.04 3.14
C ILE A 33 -1.29 -14.06 2.92
N GLU A 34 -1.38 -14.82 1.86
CA GLU A 34 -0.35 -15.78 1.47
C GLU A 34 0.82 -15.08 0.76
N GLU A 35 2.00 -15.72 0.78
CA GLU A 35 3.14 -15.21 0.02
C GLU A 35 2.84 -15.23 -1.48
N GLY A 36 3.08 -14.10 -2.16
CA GLY A 36 2.79 -13.93 -3.58
C GLY A 36 1.30 -13.82 -3.92
N GLU A 37 0.44 -13.61 -2.93
CA GLU A 37 -1.01 -13.40 -3.14
C GLU A 37 -1.34 -11.92 -3.30
N ILE A 38 -2.30 -11.61 -4.19
CA ILE A 38 -2.91 -10.29 -4.30
C ILE A 38 -4.35 -10.36 -3.78
N ILE A 39 -4.63 -9.65 -2.69
CA ILE A 39 -5.98 -9.51 -2.15
C ILE A 39 -6.53 -8.13 -2.51
N GLY A 40 -7.73 -8.12 -3.11
CA GLY A 40 -8.55 -6.93 -3.26
C GLY A 40 -9.35 -6.64 -1.99
N LEU A 41 -9.36 -5.41 -1.51
CA LEU A 41 -10.17 -4.98 -0.38
C LEU A 41 -11.22 -3.97 -0.83
N THR A 42 -12.48 -4.38 -0.83
CA THR A 42 -13.64 -3.60 -1.25
C THR A 42 -14.45 -3.10 -0.05
N GLY A 43 -15.40 -2.22 -0.29
CA GLY A 43 -16.35 -1.72 0.73
C GLY A 43 -16.62 -0.23 0.57
N LYS A 44 -17.72 0.23 1.14
CA LYS A 44 -18.16 1.64 1.05
C LYS A 44 -17.13 2.59 1.69
N SER A 45 -17.15 3.87 1.31
CA SER A 45 -16.37 4.90 1.99
C SER A 45 -16.71 4.90 3.49
N GLY A 46 -15.69 5.05 4.34
CA GLY A 46 -15.84 5.00 5.81
C GLY A 46 -16.00 3.59 6.40
N SER A 47 -15.94 2.51 5.61
CA SER A 47 -16.06 1.13 6.15
C SER A 47 -14.85 0.66 6.99
N GLY A 48 -13.71 1.37 6.95
CA GLY A 48 -12.51 1.04 7.72
C GLY A 48 -11.31 0.56 6.88
N LYS A 49 -11.41 0.49 5.54
CA LYS A 49 -10.33 -0.02 4.66
C LYS A 49 -8.98 0.64 4.90
N SER A 50 -8.91 1.97 4.82
CA SER A 50 -7.66 2.70 5.05
C SER A 50 -7.20 2.62 6.51
N SER A 51 -8.13 2.39 7.47
CA SER A 51 -7.76 2.14 8.87
C SER A 51 -7.08 0.78 9.02
N LEU A 52 -7.59 -0.26 8.33
CA LEU A 52 -6.95 -1.57 8.29
C LEU A 52 -5.54 -1.48 7.70
N MET A 53 -5.39 -0.87 6.51
CA MET A 53 -4.08 -0.65 5.89
C MET A 53 -3.09 0.06 6.82
N LYS A 54 -3.56 1.13 7.51
CA LYS A 54 -2.71 1.89 8.44
C LYS A 54 -2.37 1.11 9.71
N CYS A 55 -3.22 0.18 10.16
CA CYS A 55 -2.87 -0.75 11.25
C CYS A 55 -1.82 -1.76 10.77
N LEU A 56 -1.98 -2.36 9.59
CA LEU A 56 -1.00 -3.29 9.01
C LEU A 56 0.36 -2.62 8.76
N TYR A 57 0.36 -1.37 8.31
CA TYR A 57 1.57 -0.56 8.17
C TYR A 57 2.09 0.01 9.49
N ARG A 58 1.35 -0.20 10.61
CA ARG A 58 1.68 0.29 11.95
C ARG A 58 1.68 1.83 12.09
N THR A 59 1.04 2.57 11.14
CA THR A 59 0.78 4.02 11.30
C THR A 59 -0.25 4.26 12.39
N TYR A 60 -1.25 3.36 12.51
CA TYR A 60 -2.18 3.33 13.62
C TYR A 60 -1.86 2.14 14.51
N LEU A 61 -1.81 2.37 15.82
CA LEU A 61 -1.80 1.31 16.81
C LEU A 61 -3.17 0.63 16.86
N ALA A 62 -3.19 -0.70 16.83
CA ALA A 62 -4.40 -1.44 17.13
C ALA A 62 -4.85 -1.17 18.57
N THR A 63 -6.17 -1.24 18.81
CA THR A 63 -6.69 -1.17 20.19
C THR A 63 -6.59 -2.53 20.85
N THR A 64 -6.91 -3.60 20.12
CA THR A 64 -6.77 -5.01 20.54
C THR A 64 -6.44 -5.89 19.35
N GLY A 65 -6.02 -7.12 19.60
CA GLY A 65 -5.69 -8.12 18.59
C GLY A 65 -4.20 -8.24 18.34
N GLU A 66 -3.86 -9.03 17.33
CA GLU A 66 -2.49 -9.38 16.97
C GLU A 66 -2.32 -9.30 15.45
N ILE A 67 -1.13 -8.90 15.00
CA ILE A 67 -0.74 -8.87 13.57
C ILE A 67 0.61 -9.56 13.47
N ARG A 68 0.63 -10.82 13.05
CA ARG A 68 1.85 -11.60 12.84
C ARG A 68 2.37 -11.38 11.42
N TYR A 69 3.53 -10.80 11.30
CA TYR A 69 4.25 -10.63 10.04
C TYR A 69 5.41 -11.63 9.96
N HIS A 70 5.46 -12.44 8.92
CA HIS A 70 6.52 -13.41 8.67
C HIS A 70 7.67 -12.75 7.91
N SER A 71 8.55 -12.06 8.68
CA SER A 71 9.72 -11.39 8.13
C SER A 71 10.83 -12.39 7.77
N ARG A 72 11.84 -11.92 7.05
CA ARG A 72 13.06 -12.72 6.75
C ARG A 72 13.81 -13.15 8.01
N SER A 73 13.64 -12.44 9.12
CA SER A 73 14.31 -12.70 10.39
C SER A 73 13.46 -13.51 11.38
N GLY A 74 12.22 -13.83 11.04
CA GLY A 74 11.28 -14.56 11.90
C GLY A 74 9.91 -13.90 11.96
N VAL A 75 9.05 -14.42 12.83
CA VAL A 75 7.69 -13.89 13.02
C VAL A 75 7.72 -12.73 14.00
N ILE A 76 7.14 -11.60 13.58
CA ILE A 76 7.08 -10.36 14.36
C ILE A 76 5.60 -9.97 14.54
N ASP A 77 5.17 -9.78 15.80
CA ASP A 77 3.86 -9.19 16.09
C ASP A 77 3.92 -7.66 15.92
N LEU A 78 3.39 -7.15 14.81
CA LEU A 78 3.43 -5.71 14.49
C LEU A 78 2.71 -4.84 15.53
N VAL A 79 1.80 -5.41 16.34
CA VAL A 79 1.12 -4.66 17.40
C VAL A 79 2.05 -4.38 18.57
N LYS A 80 2.91 -5.36 18.92
CA LYS A 80 3.82 -5.30 20.07
C LYS A 80 5.23 -4.87 19.73
N ALA A 81 5.63 -5.00 18.45
CA ALA A 81 6.97 -4.65 17.97
C ALA A 81 7.36 -3.21 18.33
N ASP A 82 8.61 -3.00 18.65
CA ASP A 82 9.13 -1.68 18.90
C ASP A 82 9.24 -0.83 17.61
N ASP A 83 9.39 0.49 17.77
CA ASP A 83 9.44 1.38 16.62
C ASP A 83 10.67 1.17 15.74
N HIS A 84 11.78 0.64 16.29
CA HIS A 84 12.99 0.35 15.51
C HIS A 84 12.76 -0.85 14.59
N GLU A 85 12.12 -1.92 15.09
CA GLU A 85 11.73 -3.08 14.27
C GLU A 85 10.77 -2.67 13.16
N ILE A 86 9.73 -1.87 13.50
CA ILE A 86 8.78 -1.36 12.50
C ILE A 86 9.46 -0.51 11.43
N ILE A 87 10.38 0.38 11.81
CA ILE A 87 11.14 1.20 10.87
C ILE A 87 12.02 0.32 9.98
N ALA A 88 12.66 -0.72 10.52
CA ALA A 88 13.45 -1.66 9.76
C ALA A 88 12.59 -2.41 8.72
N LEU A 89 11.44 -2.95 9.12
CA LEU A 89 10.50 -3.63 8.21
C LEU A 89 10.00 -2.71 7.10
N ARG A 90 9.62 -1.48 7.43
CA ARG A 90 9.19 -0.47 6.43
C ARG A 90 10.31 -0.07 5.48
N ARG A 91 11.55 -0.21 5.89
CA ARG A 91 12.72 0.06 5.04
C ARG A 91 12.99 -1.04 4.04
N THR A 92 12.77 -2.29 4.40
CA THR A 92 13.27 -3.44 3.64
C THR A 92 12.19 -4.36 3.11
N GLU A 93 11.05 -4.50 3.79
CA GLU A 93 10.08 -5.55 3.49
C GLU A 93 8.67 -5.06 3.21
N ILE A 94 8.19 -4.02 3.90
CA ILE A 94 6.80 -3.55 3.79
C ILE A 94 6.77 -2.15 3.17
N ARG A 95 5.94 -1.96 2.14
CA ARG A 95 5.69 -0.63 1.56
C ARG A 95 4.22 -0.29 1.60
N TYR A 96 3.96 0.99 1.75
CA TYR A 96 2.61 1.55 1.69
C TYR A 96 2.54 2.66 0.66
N CYS A 97 1.67 2.45 -0.32
CA CYS A 97 1.27 3.46 -1.29
C CYS A 97 -0.09 4.01 -0.86
N SER A 98 -0.09 5.20 -0.30
CA SER A 98 -1.34 5.89 0.10
C SER A 98 -2.06 6.44 -1.13
N GLN A 99 -3.35 6.74 -1.00
CA GLN A 99 -4.17 7.31 -2.07
C GLN A 99 -3.59 8.59 -2.66
N PHE A 100 -2.91 9.40 -1.85
CA PHE A 100 -2.26 10.64 -2.30
C PHE A 100 -0.77 10.60 -1.99
N LEU A 101 0.03 11.10 -2.92
CA LEU A 101 1.47 11.24 -2.73
C LEU A 101 1.75 12.24 -1.59
N SER A 102 2.47 11.77 -0.57
CA SER A 102 3.04 12.69 0.42
C SER A 102 4.23 13.41 -0.20
N VAL A 103 3.99 14.62 -0.69
CA VAL A 103 5.01 15.40 -1.39
C VAL A 103 6.04 15.95 -0.42
N ILE A 104 7.31 15.73 -0.73
CA ILE A 104 8.44 16.36 -0.01
C ILE A 104 8.80 17.63 -0.77
N PRO A 105 8.71 18.84 -0.16
CA PRO A 105 9.05 20.08 -0.85
C PRO A 105 10.48 20.07 -1.37
N ARG A 106 10.70 20.59 -2.58
CA ARG A 106 12.01 20.74 -3.21
C ARG A 106 12.78 19.43 -3.46
N VAL A 107 12.08 18.30 -3.52
CA VAL A 107 12.65 17.00 -3.96
C VAL A 107 12.08 16.68 -5.33
N SER A 108 12.95 16.36 -6.28
CA SER A 108 12.56 16.02 -7.65
C SER A 108 11.83 14.68 -7.73
N ALA A 109 10.98 14.49 -8.75
CA ALA A 109 10.25 13.25 -8.97
C ALA A 109 11.19 12.04 -9.04
N ILE A 110 12.32 12.17 -9.72
CA ILE A 110 13.33 11.12 -9.83
C ILE A 110 13.94 10.78 -8.48
N ASP A 111 14.23 11.78 -7.62
CA ASP A 111 14.81 11.54 -6.29
C ASP A 111 13.77 10.93 -5.34
N VAL A 112 12.50 11.33 -5.46
CA VAL A 112 11.38 10.71 -4.72
C VAL A 112 11.27 9.22 -5.05
N VAL A 113 11.39 8.85 -6.33
CA VAL A 113 11.31 7.44 -6.77
C VAL A 113 12.59 6.67 -6.47
N ALA A 114 13.76 7.31 -6.52
CA ALA A 114 15.05 6.68 -6.22
C ALA A 114 15.26 6.43 -4.71
N GLU A 115 14.60 7.21 -3.83
CA GLU A 115 14.81 7.16 -2.37
C GLU A 115 14.74 5.74 -1.77
N PRO A 116 13.75 4.90 -2.11
CA PRO A 116 13.68 3.55 -1.57
C PRO A 116 14.89 2.67 -1.92
N LEU A 117 15.52 2.90 -3.05
CA LEU A 117 16.69 2.14 -3.51
C LEU A 117 18.00 2.59 -2.83
N LEU A 118 18.11 3.86 -2.44
CA LEU A 118 19.35 4.43 -1.88
C LEU A 118 19.76 3.81 -0.53
N ARG A 119 18.89 3.01 0.05
CA ARG A 119 19.17 2.29 1.31
C ARG A 119 19.97 1.01 1.11
N GLU A 120 19.80 0.37 -0.05
CA GLU A 120 20.50 -0.85 -0.44
C GLU A 120 21.60 -0.57 -1.47
N GLU A 121 21.35 0.37 -2.37
CA GLU A 121 22.25 0.79 -3.44
C GLU A 121 23.09 1.99 -2.99
N LYS A 122 24.39 1.80 -2.81
CA LYS A 122 25.32 2.88 -2.43
C LYS A 122 25.55 3.88 -3.57
N ASP A 123 25.30 3.46 -4.82
CA ASP A 123 25.46 4.28 -6.01
C ASP A 123 24.17 5.05 -6.31
N LYS A 124 24.22 6.36 -6.04
CA LYS A 124 23.09 7.26 -6.28
C LYS A 124 22.68 7.32 -7.76
N GLU A 125 23.65 7.33 -8.66
CA GLU A 125 23.35 7.42 -10.10
C GLU A 125 22.69 6.14 -10.61
N LYS A 126 23.08 4.99 -10.10
CA LYS A 126 22.42 3.73 -10.42
C LYS A 126 20.97 3.69 -9.89
N ALA A 127 20.73 4.19 -8.68
CA ALA A 127 19.37 4.33 -8.15
C ALA A 127 18.53 5.28 -9.01
N ARG A 128 19.09 6.43 -9.40
CA ARG A 128 18.40 7.39 -10.31
C ARG A 128 18.15 6.80 -11.69
N SER A 129 19.07 5.99 -12.23
CA SER A 129 18.89 5.31 -13.52
C SER A 129 17.70 4.36 -13.47
N LYS A 130 17.58 3.55 -12.41
CA LYS A 130 16.39 2.68 -12.19
C LYS A 130 15.11 3.50 -12.04
N ALA A 131 15.17 4.63 -11.34
CA ALA A 131 14.02 5.53 -11.18
C ALA A 131 13.58 6.13 -12.52
N ARG A 132 14.51 6.54 -13.40
CA ARG A 132 14.19 7.00 -14.75
C ARG A 132 13.43 5.94 -15.55
N ALA A 133 13.95 4.73 -15.58
CA ALA A 133 13.31 3.61 -16.28
C ALA A 133 11.88 3.33 -15.74
N MET A 134 11.69 3.43 -14.42
CA MET A 134 10.36 3.25 -13.80
C MET A 134 9.40 4.39 -14.15
N LEU A 135 9.85 5.64 -14.12
CA LEU A 135 9.05 6.80 -14.51
C LEU A 135 8.68 6.78 -15.99
N GLU A 136 9.61 6.35 -16.85
CA GLU A 136 9.37 6.16 -18.28
C GLU A 136 8.34 5.05 -18.52
N ALA A 137 8.47 3.89 -17.86
CA ALA A 137 7.50 2.80 -17.94
C ALA A 137 6.09 3.22 -17.56
N LEU A 138 5.97 4.11 -16.55
CA LEU A 138 4.70 4.69 -16.12
C LEU A 138 4.24 5.88 -17.00
N GLY A 139 4.97 6.21 -18.05
CA GLY A 139 4.61 7.26 -19.01
C GLY A 139 4.69 8.68 -18.43
N LEU A 140 5.53 8.91 -17.41
CA LEU A 140 5.78 10.28 -16.93
C LEU A 140 6.73 10.98 -17.91
N PRO A 141 6.34 12.14 -18.48
CA PRO A 141 7.19 12.90 -19.41
C PRO A 141 8.57 13.19 -18.83
N SER A 142 9.63 13.01 -19.62
CA SER A 142 11.01 13.21 -19.18
C SER A 142 11.31 14.61 -18.64
N GLY A 143 10.63 15.63 -19.18
CA GLY A 143 10.72 17.01 -18.71
C GLY A 143 10.23 17.22 -17.26
N LEU A 144 9.49 16.26 -16.69
CA LEU A 144 9.00 16.32 -15.31
C LEU A 144 9.90 15.57 -14.32
N TRP A 145 10.88 14.80 -14.78
CA TRP A 145 11.67 13.95 -13.87
C TRP A 145 12.48 14.75 -12.83
N ASP A 146 13.03 15.88 -13.23
CA ASP A 146 13.77 16.77 -12.33
C ASP A 146 12.89 17.86 -11.70
N ALA A 147 11.59 17.92 -12.05
CA ALA A 147 10.63 18.83 -11.45
C ALA A 147 10.06 18.31 -10.13
N PHE A 148 9.44 19.20 -9.36
CA PHE A 148 8.91 18.87 -8.04
C PHE A 148 7.45 18.37 -8.15
N PRO A 149 7.12 17.18 -7.59
CA PRO A 149 5.78 16.61 -7.69
C PRO A 149 4.65 17.49 -7.14
N VAL A 150 4.95 18.49 -6.30
CA VAL A 150 3.94 19.44 -5.79
C VAL A 150 3.26 20.23 -6.91
N THR A 151 3.91 20.38 -8.07
CA THR A 151 3.38 21.13 -9.23
C THR A 151 2.68 20.23 -10.25
N PHE A 152 2.63 18.92 -10.00
CA PHE A 152 2.09 17.93 -10.94
C PHE A 152 0.57 17.83 -10.86
N SER A 153 -0.05 17.41 -11.96
CA SER A 153 -1.44 16.95 -11.96
C SER A 153 -1.64 15.72 -11.05
N GLY A 154 -2.89 15.45 -10.65
CA GLY A 154 -3.19 14.29 -9.81
C GLY A 154 -2.74 12.95 -10.40
N GLY A 155 -2.89 12.78 -11.72
CA GLY A 155 -2.43 11.56 -12.41
C GLY A 155 -0.91 11.43 -12.47
N GLU A 156 -0.16 12.54 -12.64
CA GLU A 156 1.30 12.55 -12.59
C GLU A 156 1.82 12.26 -11.18
N GLN A 157 1.19 12.86 -10.16
CA GLN A 157 1.51 12.55 -8.76
C GLN A 157 1.26 11.08 -8.45
N GLN A 158 0.16 10.50 -8.96
CA GLN A 158 -0.17 9.10 -8.76
C GLN A 158 0.86 8.17 -9.40
N ARG A 159 1.35 8.48 -10.61
CA ARG A 159 2.44 7.73 -11.25
C ARG A 159 3.72 7.74 -10.40
N VAL A 160 4.12 8.89 -9.87
CA VAL A 160 5.27 9.01 -8.96
C VAL A 160 5.05 8.22 -7.66
N ASN A 161 3.85 8.25 -7.10
CA ASN A 161 3.49 7.55 -5.88
C ASN A 161 3.60 6.02 -6.05
N VAL A 162 3.01 5.49 -7.12
CA VAL A 162 3.10 4.07 -7.47
C VAL A 162 4.55 3.68 -7.76
N ALA A 163 5.27 4.46 -8.59
CA ALA A 163 6.69 4.20 -8.89
C ALA A 163 7.53 4.04 -7.62
N ARG A 164 7.40 4.99 -6.67
CA ARG A 164 8.11 4.96 -5.39
C ARG A 164 7.79 3.71 -4.57
N ALA A 165 6.52 3.28 -4.56
CA ALA A 165 6.09 2.14 -3.77
C ALA A 165 6.62 0.81 -4.30
N ILE A 166 6.70 0.66 -5.64
CA ILE A 166 7.00 -0.62 -6.29
C ILE A 166 8.48 -0.81 -6.66
N ILE A 167 9.25 0.27 -6.80
CA ILE A 167 10.62 0.19 -7.34
C ILE A 167 11.56 -0.70 -6.52
N ALA A 168 11.38 -0.75 -5.20
CA ALA A 168 12.20 -1.56 -4.28
C ALA A 168 11.74 -3.02 -4.17
N LYS A 169 10.69 -3.44 -4.90
CA LYS A 169 10.14 -4.82 -4.89
C LYS A 169 9.93 -5.35 -3.46
N PRO A 170 9.06 -4.75 -2.66
CA PRO A 170 8.84 -5.16 -1.28
C PRO A 170 8.27 -6.58 -1.20
N ARG A 171 8.41 -7.26 -0.05
CA ARG A 171 7.73 -8.53 0.20
C ARG A 171 6.23 -8.35 0.42
N LEU A 172 5.83 -7.26 1.08
CA LEU A 172 4.43 -6.88 1.27
C LEU A 172 4.20 -5.44 0.78
N LEU A 173 3.31 -5.30 -0.20
CA LEU A 173 2.84 -4.02 -0.70
C LEU A 173 1.40 -3.77 -0.24
N LEU A 174 1.21 -2.72 0.53
CA LEU A 174 -0.11 -2.18 0.88
C LEU A 174 -0.38 -1.00 -0.04
N ILE A 175 -1.41 -1.07 -0.90
CA ILE A 175 -1.64 -0.04 -1.90
C ILE A 175 -3.10 0.42 -1.91
N ASP A 176 -3.31 1.73 -1.74
CA ASP A 176 -4.62 2.37 -1.64
C ASP A 176 -4.90 3.17 -2.92
N GLU A 177 -5.87 2.72 -3.71
CA GLU A 177 -6.32 3.33 -4.97
C GLU A 177 -5.20 3.56 -6.01
N PRO A 178 -4.46 2.51 -6.45
CA PRO A 178 -3.28 2.66 -7.30
C PRO A 178 -3.58 3.27 -8.68
N THR A 179 -4.80 3.13 -9.16
CA THR A 179 -5.22 3.54 -10.50
C THR A 179 -6.14 4.76 -10.50
N ALA A 180 -6.38 5.38 -9.33
CA ALA A 180 -7.17 6.59 -9.24
C ALA A 180 -6.55 7.72 -10.09
N SER A 181 -7.39 8.49 -10.77
CA SER A 181 -6.98 9.62 -11.63
C SER A 181 -6.07 9.27 -12.82
N LEU A 182 -5.98 7.97 -13.18
CA LEU A 182 -5.22 7.52 -14.35
C LEU A 182 -6.16 7.24 -15.54
N ASP A 183 -5.66 7.51 -16.75
CA ASP A 183 -6.29 7.07 -17.99
C ASP A 183 -6.18 5.53 -18.17
N ALA A 184 -7.02 4.96 -19.05
CA ALA A 184 -7.11 3.53 -19.25
C ALA A 184 -5.76 2.87 -19.60
N LYS A 185 -4.96 3.51 -20.47
CA LYS A 185 -3.65 3.01 -20.86
C LYS A 185 -2.69 2.95 -19.68
N THR A 186 -2.64 4.00 -18.87
CA THR A 186 -1.78 4.07 -17.69
C THR A 186 -2.26 3.11 -16.59
N LYS A 187 -3.58 2.89 -16.44
CA LYS A 187 -4.13 1.85 -15.56
C LYS A 187 -3.59 0.47 -15.91
N ASP A 188 -3.64 0.09 -17.19
CA ASP A 188 -3.13 -1.20 -17.65
C ASP A 188 -1.63 -1.38 -17.38
N ILE A 189 -0.84 -0.31 -17.53
CA ILE A 189 0.59 -0.33 -17.19
C ILE A 189 0.78 -0.57 -15.69
N VAL A 190 0.06 0.13 -14.83
CA VAL A 190 0.15 -0.03 -13.37
C VAL A 190 -0.26 -1.46 -12.97
N ILE A 191 -1.35 -1.97 -13.53
CA ILE A 191 -1.81 -3.35 -13.32
C ILE A 191 -0.71 -4.34 -13.70
N GLY A 192 -0.10 -4.17 -14.87
CA GLY A 192 1.01 -5.00 -15.36
C GLY A 192 2.18 -5.01 -14.39
N LEU A 193 2.65 -3.83 -13.95
CA LEU A 193 3.76 -3.70 -13.02
C LEU A 193 3.48 -4.34 -11.65
N ILE A 194 2.26 -4.26 -11.13
CA ILE A 194 1.90 -4.93 -9.87
C ILE A 194 1.86 -6.45 -10.06
N ARG A 195 1.38 -6.95 -11.20
CA ARG A 195 1.42 -8.39 -11.53
C ARG A 195 2.85 -8.92 -11.66
N ASP A 196 3.75 -8.14 -12.25
CA ASP A 196 5.17 -8.49 -12.33
C ASP A 196 5.80 -8.58 -10.93
N LEU A 197 5.42 -7.68 -10.01
CA LEU A 197 5.83 -7.77 -8.61
C LEU A 197 5.34 -9.06 -7.94
N LYS A 198 4.08 -9.45 -8.18
CA LYS A 198 3.55 -10.72 -7.69
C LYS A 198 4.37 -11.89 -8.18
N GLN A 199 4.68 -11.94 -9.48
CA GLN A 199 5.53 -12.98 -10.07
C GLN A 199 6.94 -13.02 -9.45
N ALA A 200 7.43 -11.87 -9.00
CA ALA A 200 8.69 -11.75 -8.27
C ALA A 200 8.58 -12.07 -6.77
N GLY A 201 7.40 -12.50 -6.28
CA GLY A 201 7.17 -12.93 -4.89
C GLY A 201 6.61 -11.85 -3.96
N THR A 202 6.22 -10.68 -4.47
CA THR A 202 5.54 -9.64 -3.65
C THR A 202 4.10 -10.04 -3.37
N SER A 203 3.69 -10.01 -2.11
CA SER A 203 2.29 -10.10 -1.71
C SER A 203 1.66 -8.71 -1.66
N VAL A 204 0.39 -8.59 -2.04
CA VAL A 204 -0.25 -7.27 -2.18
C VAL A 204 -1.62 -7.25 -1.51
N LEU A 205 -1.88 -6.22 -0.70
CA LEU A 205 -3.24 -5.85 -0.30
C LEU A 205 -3.60 -4.55 -1.02
N CYS A 206 -4.59 -4.62 -1.93
CA CYS A 206 -4.99 -3.52 -2.79
C CYS A 206 -6.40 -3.05 -2.44
N ILE A 207 -6.56 -1.78 -2.06
CA ILE A 207 -7.86 -1.13 -2.02
C ILE A 207 -8.11 -0.52 -3.40
N SER A 208 -9.25 -0.82 -4.00
CA SER A 208 -9.76 -0.10 -5.17
C SER A 208 -11.27 -0.05 -5.19
N HIS A 209 -11.82 1.04 -5.71
CA HIS A 209 -13.22 1.19 -6.08
C HIS A 209 -13.46 0.88 -7.56
N ASP A 210 -12.39 0.66 -8.32
CA ASP A 210 -12.42 0.33 -9.75
C ASP A 210 -12.47 -1.20 -9.91
N GLU A 211 -13.64 -1.73 -10.27
CA GLU A 211 -13.85 -3.18 -10.51
C GLU A 211 -12.89 -3.71 -11.56
N TYR A 212 -12.68 -2.96 -12.65
CA TYR A 212 -11.74 -3.32 -13.70
C TYR A 212 -10.32 -3.60 -13.16
N THR A 213 -9.85 -2.77 -12.23
CA THR A 213 -8.55 -2.95 -11.59
C THR A 213 -8.53 -4.20 -10.73
N LEU A 214 -9.55 -4.43 -9.92
CA LEU A 214 -9.59 -5.59 -9.01
C LEU A 214 -9.74 -6.91 -9.74
N GLU A 215 -10.61 -7.00 -10.76
CA GLU A 215 -10.77 -8.21 -11.58
C GLU A 215 -9.47 -8.65 -12.27
N ARG A 216 -8.63 -7.68 -12.63
CA ARG A 216 -7.35 -7.96 -13.30
C ARG A 216 -6.19 -8.20 -12.34
N LEU A 217 -6.26 -7.71 -11.12
CA LEU A 217 -5.17 -7.80 -10.14
C LEU A 217 -5.38 -8.90 -9.11
N ALA A 218 -6.58 -8.95 -8.50
CA ALA A 218 -6.78 -9.72 -7.28
C ALA A 218 -6.97 -11.21 -7.56
N ASP A 219 -6.33 -12.03 -6.75
CA ASP A 219 -6.60 -13.48 -6.72
C ASP A 219 -7.93 -13.77 -6.03
N ARG A 220 -8.24 -12.98 -5.01
CA ARG A 220 -9.54 -12.96 -4.32
C ARG A 220 -9.82 -11.58 -3.75
N SER A 221 -11.09 -11.31 -3.49
CA SER A 221 -11.52 -10.05 -2.88
C SER A 221 -12.16 -10.28 -1.52
N LEU A 222 -11.91 -9.35 -0.61
CA LEU A 222 -12.54 -9.27 0.69
C LEU A 222 -13.41 -8.03 0.74
N HIS A 223 -14.56 -8.14 1.37
CA HIS A 223 -15.48 -7.01 1.55
C HIS A 223 -15.44 -6.51 3.00
N LEU A 224 -15.17 -5.23 3.21
CA LEU A 224 -15.19 -4.61 4.52
C LEU A 224 -16.47 -3.77 4.68
N GLN A 225 -17.28 -4.12 5.67
CA GLN A 225 -18.51 -3.42 5.99
C GLN A 225 -18.57 -3.11 7.48
N ALA A 226 -18.81 -1.85 7.83
CA ALA A 226 -18.90 -1.40 9.22
C ALA A 226 -17.77 -1.93 10.13
N GLY A 227 -16.54 -1.92 9.62
CA GLY A 227 -15.36 -2.37 10.37
C GLY A 227 -15.19 -3.88 10.48
N ARG A 228 -15.94 -4.70 9.75
CA ARG A 228 -15.85 -6.17 9.74
C ARG A 228 -15.60 -6.68 8.33
N ILE A 229 -14.79 -7.73 8.20
CA ILE A 229 -14.70 -8.49 6.95
C ILE A 229 -15.93 -9.38 6.85
N THR A 230 -16.65 -9.24 5.75
CA THR A 230 -17.80 -10.08 5.40
C THR A 230 -17.44 -10.95 4.19
N PRO A 231 -18.06 -12.13 4.03
CA PRO A 231 -17.94 -12.87 2.78
C PRO A 231 -18.26 -11.95 1.59
N PRO A 232 -17.65 -12.16 0.41
CA PRO A 232 -18.02 -11.42 -0.78
C PRO A 232 -19.53 -11.55 -1.00
N VAL A 233 -20.18 -10.41 -1.18
CA VAL A 233 -21.61 -10.41 -1.55
C VAL A 233 -21.66 -10.96 -2.97
N THR A 234 -22.07 -12.20 -3.11
CA THR A 234 -22.49 -12.74 -4.41
C THR A 234 -23.81 -12.04 -4.73
N GLU A 235 -23.77 -10.97 -5.51
CA GLU A 235 -25.02 -10.46 -6.09
C GLU A 235 -25.56 -11.59 -6.97
N VAL A 236 -26.65 -12.18 -6.49
CA VAL A 236 -27.47 -13.08 -7.31
C VAL A 236 -28.14 -12.18 -8.36
N ILE A 237 -27.63 -12.26 -9.59
CA ILE A 237 -28.27 -11.68 -10.78
C ILE A 237 -29.54 -12.44 -11.10
#